data_ab06718a70d2aa8b094bd3270e2998a6
#
_entry.id   ab06718a70d2aa8b094bd3270e2998a6
#
_cell.length_a   1.000
_cell.length_b   1.000
_cell.length_c   1.000
_cell.angle_alpha   90.00
_cell.angle_beta   90.00
_cell.angle_gamma   90.00
#
_symmetry.space_group_name_H-M   'P 1'
#
loop_
_entity.id
_entity.type
_entity.pdbx_description
1 polymer ?
#
loop_
_entity_poly.entity_id
_entity_poly.type
_entity_poly.pdbx_seq_one_letter_code
_entity_poly.pdbx_strand_id
1 'polypeptide(L)'
;MNAFFRKVATVCVAFLLCASMGTIAFANDLPIYSEWAKAEVSAAENEGLLPFEMYDDCRRALHRDWATAFLVKFVEIATNASIEGSDVQVFDDVPIGHTMFEDINKAYAIGITKGTGDGSKFEPYRDVTREEYATMLYRTFDYIEQSIGQKLILRSLKMVSFADKDDISSWAIEALGILSNADLFRGTAEGMLDPKGVISIEQAIVLSYRGILLVQNRA
;
A
#
# COMPACT_ATOMS: atom_id res chain seq x y z
N MET A 1 -6.19 71.62 -19.08
CA MET A 1 -6.54 70.24 -19.41
C MET A 1 -5.41 69.36 -18.86
N ASN A 2 -5.39 69.01 -17.85
CA ASN A 2 -5.79 68.71 -16.50
C ASN A 2 -4.96 67.55 -15.96
N ALA A 3 -4.16 67.88 -14.93
CA ALA A 3 -3.30 66.95 -14.18
C ALA A 3 -4.03 65.69 -13.65
N PHE A 4 -5.37 65.70 -13.71
CA PHE A 4 -6.22 64.58 -13.30
C PHE A 4 -6.13 63.35 -14.25
N PHE A 5 -5.99 63.60 -15.56
CA PHE A 5 -5.90 62.49 -16.52
C PHE A 5 -4.54 61.77 -16.53
N ARG A 6 -3.47 62.45 -16.08
CA ARG A 6 -2.14 61.81 -16.00
C ARG A 6 -1.99 60.85 -14.81
N LYS A 7 -2.75 61.07 -13.72
CA LYS A 7 -2.71 60.18 -12.55
C LYS A 7 -3.53 58.89 -12.74
N VAL A 8 -4.57 58.93 -13.55
CA VAL A 8 -5.39 57.73 -13.84
C VAL A 8 -4.65 56.81 -14.80
N ALA A 9 -3.90 57.33 -15.77
CA ALA A 9 -3.12 56.49 -16.69
C ALA A 9 -1.95 55.75 -16.02
N THR A 10 -1.36 56.35 -14.96
CA THR A 10 -0.22 55.72 -14.26
C THR A 10 -0.67 54.61 -13.31
N VAL A 11 -1.88 54.66 -12.78
CA VAL A 11 -2.43 53.62 -11.90
C VAL A 11 -2.89 52.40 -12.70
N CYS A 12 -3.41 52.56 -13.90
CA CYS A 12 -3.82 51.44 -14.76
C CYS A 12 -2.63 50.63 -15.33
N VAL A 13 -1.47 51.26 -15.54
CA VAL A 13 -0.27 50.55 -16.03
C VAL A 13 0.41 49.74 -14.91
N ALA A 14 0.29 50.18 -13.66
CA ALA A 14 0.84 49.40 -12.51
C ALA A 14 -0.01 48.17 -12.18
N PHE A 15 -1.30 48.12 -12.51
CA PHE A 15 -2.17 46.96 -12.27
C PHE A 15 -2.07 45.91 -13.39
N LEU A 16 -1.56 46.24 -14.55
CA LEU A 16 -1.40 45.30 -15.68
C LEU A 16 -0.04 44.55 -15.64
N LEU A 17 0.89 44.94 -14.78
CA LEU A 17 2.19 44.31 -14.62
C LEU A 17 2.22 43.25 -13.49
N CYS A 18 1.16 43.14 -12.67
CA CYS A 18 1.07 42.12 -11.62
C CYS A 18 0.31 40.84 -12.06
N ALA A 19 -0.19 40.76 -13.29
CA ALA A 19 -0.96 39.62 -13.76
C ALA A 19 -0.13 38.57 -14.53
N SER A 20 1.20 38.73 -14.56
CA SER A 20 2.08 37.72 -15.20
C SER A 20 3.06 37.08 -14.20
N MET A 21 2.68 36.98 -12.92
CA MET A 21 3.22 35.90 -12.10
C MET A 21 2.59 34.64 -12.63
N GLY A 22 3.29 34.00 -13.58
CA GLY A 22 2.98 32.66 -14.01
C GLY A 22 2.83 31.82 -12.75
N THR A 23 1.67 31.23 -12.59
CA THR A 23 1.54 30.08 -11.71
C THR A 23 2.62 29.12 -12.15
N ILE A 24 3.70 29.04 -11.38
CA ILE A 24 4.56 27.86 -11.41
C ILE A 24 3.60 26.76 -10.97
N ALA A 25 2.97 26.12 -11.93
CA ALA A 25 2.38 24.83 -11.71
C ALA A 25 3.59 23.97 -11.30
N PHE A 26 3.74 23.73 -10.01
CA PHE A 26 4.44 22.55 -9.58
C PHE A 26 3.67 21.44 -10.31
N ALA A 27 4.28 20.86 -11.32
CA ALA A 27 3.88 19.56 -11.78
C ALA A 27 4.01 18.70 -10.51
N ASN A 28 2.90 18.48 -9.82
CA ASN A 28 2.82 17.39 -8.89
C ASN A 28 3.15 16.18 -9.76
N ASP A 29 4.33 15.61 -9.57
CA ASP A 29 4.65 14.32 -10.15
C ASP A 29 3.63 13.35 -9.58
N LEU A 30 2.54 13.18 -10.34
CA LEU A 30 1.49 12.22 -10.02
C LEU A 30 2.15 10.83 -10.02
N PRO A 31 1.76 9.94 -9.11
CA PRO A 31 2.31 8.60 -9.09
C PRO A 31 2.13 7.95 -10.46
N ILE A 32 3.21 7.36 -10.98
CA ILE A 32 3.20 6.65 -12.25
C ILE A 32 2.72 5.22 -11.98
N TYR A 33 1.64 4.81 -12.62
CA TYR A 33 1.09 3.46 -12.53
C TYR A 33 0.62 2.98 -13.92
N SER A 34 0.45 1.67 -14.03
CA SER A 34 -0.05 1.04 -15.25
C SER A 34 -1.54 1.35 -15.45
N GLU A 35 -2.00 1.40 -16.69
CA GLU A 35 -3.40 1.67 -17.01
C GLU A 35 -4.37 0.68 -16.35
N TRP A 36 -3.97 -0.59 -16.19
CA TRP A 36 -4.81 -1.60 -15.52
C TRP A 36 -5.02 -1.31 -14.03
N ALA A 37 -4.05 -0.68 -13.35
CA ALA A 37 -4.11 -0.39 -11.93
C ALA A 37 -4.78 0.96 -11.61
N LYS A 38 -4.86 1.85 -12.60
CA LYS A 38 -5.26 3.25 -12.46
C LYS A 38 -6.52 3.47 -11.62
N ALA A 39 -7.59 2.76 -11.94
CA ALA A 39 -8.87 2.94 -11.26
C ALA A 39 -8.81 2.51 -9.79
N GLU A 40 -8.19 1.36 -9.51
CA GLU A 40 -8.10 0.82 -8.15
C GLU A 40 -7.07 1.57 -7.29
N VAL A 41 -5.96 2.03 -7.88
CA VAL A 41 -4.97 2.88 -7.17
C VAL A 41 -5.59 4.22 -6.80
N SER A 42 -6.30 4.90 -7.72
CA SER A 42 -6.99 6.15 -7.42
C SER A 42 -8.09 5.97 -6.36
N ALA A 43 -8.78 4.85 -6.37
CA ALA A 43 -9.79 4.55 -5.35
C ALA A 43 -9.13 4.25 -3.99
N ALA A 44 -8.01 3.54 -3.96
CA ALA A 44 -7.21 3.29 -2.76
C ALA A 44 -6.67 4.58 -2.13
N GLU A 45 -6.25 5.54 -2.97
CA GLU A 45 -5.83 6.88 -2.53
C GLU A 45 -6.99 7.62 -1.84
N ASN A 46 -8.18 7.61 -2.44
CA ASN A 46 -9.37 8.24 -1.87
C ASN A 46 -9.81 7.60 -0.54
N GLU A 47 -9.59 6.30 -0.35
CA GLU A 47 -9.81 5.59 0.91
C GLU A 47 -8.72 5.86 1.97
N GLY A 48 -7.67 6.63 1.60
CA GLY A 48 -6.57 6.95 2.50
C GLY A 48 -5.60 5.78 2.75
N LEU A 49 -5.56 4.80 1.85
CA LEU A 49 -4.62 3.67 1.96
C LEU A 49 -3.17 4.07 1.68
N LEU A 50 -2.96 5.11 0.86
CA LEU A 50 -1.62 5.51 0.44
C LEU A 50 -1.00 6.48 1.44
N PRO A 51 0.23 6.21 1.97
CA PRO A 51 0.99 7.20 2.71
C PRO A 51 1.42 8.36 1.81
N PHE A 52 1.58 9.55 2.37
CA PHE A 52 1.90 10.79 1.65
C PHE A 52 3.15 10.74 0.76
N GLU A 53 4.09 9.85 1.06
CA GLU A 53 5.42 9.84 0.46
C GLU A 53 5.53 8.89 -0.74
N MET A 54 4.41 8.33 -1.19
CA MET A 54 4.40 7.32 -2.26
C MET A 54 4.18 7.90 -3.67
N TYR A 55 4.45 9.17 -3.89
CA TYR A 55 4.44 9.79 -5.21
C TYR A 55 5.67 9.38 -6.02
N ASP A 56 5.70 8.13 -6.45
CA ASP A 56 6.79 7.54 -7.21
C ASP A 56 6.27 6.61 -8.31
N ASP A 57 7.18 5.97 -9.05
CA ASP A 57 6.80 4.95 -10.03
C ASP A 57 6.30 3.68 -9.31
N CYS A 58 4.98 3.54 -9.23
CA CYS A 58 4.33 2.41 -8.55
C CYS A 58 4.53 1.06 -9.27
N ARG A 59 5.14 1.04 -10.46
CA ARG A 59 5.50 -0.19 -11.18
C ARG A 59 6.79 -0.82 -10.65
N ARG A 60 7.55 -0.11 -9.81
CA ARG A 60 8.78 -0.62 -9.17
C ARG A 60 8.45 -1.71 -8.14
N ALA A 61 9.49 -2.46 -7.79
CA ALA A 61 9.46 -3.41 -6.69
C ALA A 61 9.01 -2.76 -5.38
N LEU A 62 8.18 -3.48 -4.62
CA LEU A 62 7.76 -3.08 -3.30
C LEU A 62 8.80 -3.50 -2.26
N HIS A 63 9.31 -2.55 -1.49
CA HIS A 63 10.14 -2.84 -0.33
C HIS A 63 9.31 -3.34 0.85
N ARG A 64 9.96 -4.10 1.72
CA ARG A 64 9.30 -4.79 2.82
C ARG A 64 8.75 -3.85 3.91
N ASP A 65 9.41 -2.71 4.15
CA ASP A 65 8.92 -1.66 5.04
C ASP A 65 7.61 -1.02 4.52
N TRP A 66 7.53 -0.73 3.24
CA TRP A 66 6.32 -0.21 2.61
C TRP A 66 5.19 -1.24 2.60
N ALA A 67 5.52 -2.52 2.42
CA ALA A 67 4.53 -3.58 2.52
C ALA A 67 3.84 -3.60 3.89
N THR A 68 4.58 -3.40 4.98
CA THR A 68 3.98 -3.31 6.32
C THR A 68 3.13 -2.08 6.48
N ALA A 69 3.57 -0.91 5.99
CA ALA A 69 2.81 0.34 6.08
C ALA A 69 1.44 0.22 5.38
N PHE A 70 1.38 -0.35 4.16
CA PHE A 70 0.11 -0.61 3.49
C PHE A 70 -0.82 -1.51 4.29
N LEU A 71 -0.30 -2.59 4.85
CA LEU A 71 -1.12 -3.57 5.55
C LEU A 71 -1.58 -3.08 6.93
N VAL A 72 -0.76 -2.29 7.63
CA VAL A 72 -1.15 -1.59 8.85
C VAL A 72 -2.28 -0.61 8.54
N LYS A 73 -2.11 0.19 7.49
CA LYS A 73 -3.14 1.15 7.07
C LYS A 73 -4.44 0.45 6.65
N PHE A 74 -4.33 -0.68 5.97
CA PHE A 74 -5.51 -1.50 5.66
C PHE A 74 -6.24 -1.93 6.94
N VAL A 75 -5.54 -2.42 7.97
CA VAL A 75 -6.17 -2.80 9.25
C VAL A 75 -6.87 -1.60 9.88
N GLU A 76 -6.21 -0.45 9.96
CA GLU A 76 -6.78 0.76 10.57
C GLU A 76 -8.06 1.21 9.85
N ILE A 77 -8.08 1.17 8.51
CA ILE A 77 -9.28 1.46 7.72
C ILE A 77 -10.38 0.42 7.97
N ALA A 78 -10.03 -0.86 7.91
CA ALA A 78 -10.99 -1.96 8.02
C ALA A 78 -11.64 -2.07 9.40
N THR A 79 -10.89 -1.75 10.46
CA THR A 79 -11.37 -1.84 11.85
C THR A 79 -11.87 -0.50 12.40
N ASN A 80 -11.63 0.60 11.66
CA ASN A 80 -11.85 1.98 12.11
C ASN A 80 -11.19 2.26 13.49
N ALA A 81 -9.99 1.70 13.69
CA ALA A 81 -9.23 1.80 14.93
C ALA A 81 -7.74 1.97 14.65
N SER A 82 -7.06 2.81 15.41
CA SER A 82 -5.61 2.92 15.36
C SER A 82 -4.96 1.70 16.02
N ILE A 83 -3.85 1.24 15.44
CA ILE A 83 -3.03 0.20 16.03
C ILE A 83 -2.00 0.85 16.93
N GLU A 84 -1.89 0.36 18.16
CA GLU A 84 -0.84 0.78 19.09
C GLU A 84 0.48 0.10 18.71
N GLY A 85 1.50 0.91 18.46
CA GLY A 85 2.87 0.48 18.24
C GLY A 85 3.69 0.49 19.54
N SER A 86 4.86 -0.09 19.49
CA SER A 86 5.86 -0.02 20.58
C SER A 86 6.96 0.98 20.20
N ASP A 87 7.37 1.82 21.16
CA ASP A 87 8.54 2.69 21.00
C ASP A 87 9.87 1.92 21.17
N VAL A 88 9.78 0.63 21.49
CA VAL A 88 10.96 -0.24 21.63
C VAL A 88 11.33 -0.81 20.26
N GLN A 89 12.61 -0.74 19.94
CA GLN A 89 13.17 -1.37 18.75
C GLN A 89 12.99 -2.90 18.83
N VAL A 90 12.25 -3.45 17.87
CA VAL A 90 11.99 -4.90 17.80
C VAL A 90 13.04 -5.61 16.96
N PHE A 91 13.48 -5.00 15.87
CA PHE A 91 14.43 -5.59 14.94
C PHE A 91 15.76 -4.85 14.94
N ASP A 92 16.88 -5.59 14.92
CA ASP A 92 18.24 -5.03 15.00
C ASP A 92 18.57 -4.06 13.87
N ASP A 93 17.96 -4.26 12.70
CA ASP A 93 18.19 -3.49 11.48
C ASP A 93 17.11 -2.40 11.20
N VAL A 94 16.23 -2.15 12.17
CA VAL A 94 15.21 -1.08 12.10
C VAL A 94 15.41 -0.12 13.28
N PRO A 95 16.29 0.87 13.14
CA PRO A 95 16.53 1.85 14.22
C PRO A 95 15.32 2.78 14.42
N ILE A 96 15.16 3.37 15.59
CA ILE A 96 14.08 4.31 15.95
C ILE A 96 13.92 5.46 14.95
N GLY A 97 15.00 5.86 14.26
CA GLY A 97 14.96 6.90 13.22
C GLY A 97 14.55 6.41 11.83
N HIS A 98 14.21 5.14 11.65
CA HIS A 98 13.74 4.63 10.37
C HIS A 98 12.35 5.19 10.04
N THR A 99 12.13 5.65 8.81
CA THR A 99 10.87 6.31 8.39
C THR A 99 9.63 5.46 8.70
N MET A 100 9.71 4.14 8.49
CA MET A 100 8.60 3.21 8.76
C MET A 100 8.75 2.45 10.09
N PHE A 101 9.50 3.02 11.06
CA PHE A 101 9.73 2.38 12.36
C PHE A 101 8.41 2.01 13.06
N GLU A 102 7.49 2.97 13.11
CA GLU A 102 6.20 2.79 13.77
C GLU A 102 5.36 1.72 13.07
N ASP A 103 5.24 1.76 11.74
CA ASP A 103 4.45 0.78 10.97
C ASP A 103 5.02 -0.63 11.08
N ILE A 104 6.35 -0.78 11.07
CA ILE A 104 7.00 -2.08 11.25
C ILE A 104 6.71 -2.64 12.65
N ASN A 105 6.79 -1.80 13.69
CA ASN A 105 6.48 -2.22 15.06
C ASN A 105 4.99 -2.55 15.24
N LYS A 106 4.08 -1.77 14.65
CA LYS A 106 2.65 -2.08 14.60
C LYS A 106 2.39 -3.42 13.93
N ALA A 107 2.97 -3.63 12.74
CA ALA A 107 2.82 -4.88 12.00
C ALA A 107 3.35 -6.11 12.76
N TYR A 108 4.43 -5.94 13.52
CA TYR A 108 4.94 -6.99 14.41
C TYR A 108 3.97 -7.26 15.57
N ALA A 109 3.49 -6.21 16.25
CA ALA A 109 2.58 -6.32 17.40
C ALA A 109 1.30 -7.09 17.05
N ILE A 110 0.76 -6.89 15.85
CA ILE A 110 -0.46 -7.57 15.38
C ILE A 110 -0.18 -8.85 14.57
N GLY A 111 1.08 -9.28 14.48
CA GLY A 111 1.46 -10.56 13.89
C GLY A 111 1.51 -10.62 12.36
N ILE A 112 1.40 -9.49 11.65
CA ILE A 112 1.55 -9.41 10.19
C ILE A 112 2.96 -9.83 9.78
N THR A 113 3.98 -9.34 10.50
CA THR A 113 5.36 -9.75 10.29
C THR A 113 5.96 -10.43 11.52
N LYS A 114 6.97 -11.28 11.30
CA LYS A 114 7.74 -11.95 12.36
C LYS A 114 9.25 -11.74 12.20
N GLY A 115 9.64 -10.86 11.28
CA GLY A 115 11.04 -10.74 10.88
C GLY A 115 11.47 -11.78 9.87
N THR A 116 12.78 -11.90 9.66
CA THR A 116 13.43 -12.85 8.75
C THR A 116 14.40 -13.75 9.53
N GLY A 117 14.75 -14.91 8.97
CA GLY A 117 15.69 -15.84 9.57
C GLY A 117 15.26 -16.30 10.96
N ASP A 118 16.03 -15.93 11.99
CA ASP A 118 15.75 -16.22 13.40
C ASP A 118 14.77 -15.21 14.06
N GLY A 119 14.31 -14.23 13.30
CA GLY A 119 13.39 -13.19 13.76
C GLY A 119 14.07 -11.94 14.31
N SER A 120 15.40 -11.87 14.35
CA SER A 120 16.13 -10.69 14.85
C SER A 120 16.17 -9.54 13.84
N LYS A 121 16.02 -9.82 12.55
CA LYS A 121 16.04 -8.83 11.46
C LYS A 121 14.72 -8.73 10.74
N PHE A 122 14.48 -7.55 10.15
CA PHE A 122 13.31 -7.26 9.33
C PHE A 122 13.65 -7.15 7.85
N GLU A 123 14.82 -6.64 7.50
CA GLU A 123 15.27 -6.35 6.12
C GLU A 123 14.38 -5.32 5.41
N PRO A 124 14.29 -4.07 5.91
CA PRO A 124 13.28 -3.09 5.48
C PRO A 124 13.33 -2.77 3.98
N TYR A 125 14.50 -2.68 3.39
CA TYR A 125 14.72 -2.30 1.98
C TYR A 125 14.77 -3.49 1.01
N ARG A 126 14.54 -4.71 1.50
CA ARG A 126 14.49 -5.89 0.63
C ARG A 126 13.17 -5.92 -0.15
N ASP A 127 13.26 -6.26 -1.43
CA ASP A 127 12.08 -6.49 -2.26
C ASP A 127 11.25 -7.67 -1.72
N VAL A 128 9.93 -7.53 -1.80
CA VAL A 128 8.97 -8.53 -1.32
C VAL A 128 8.53 -9.41 -2.49
N THR A 129 8.57 -10.72 -2.31
CA THR A 129 7.98 -11.64 -3.28
C THR A 129 6.46 -11.71 -3.15
N ARG A 130 5.80 -12.17 -4.21
CA ARG A 130 4.34 -12.28 -4.23
C ARG A 130 3.82 -13.26 -3.17
N GLU A 131 4.53 -14.37 -2.90
CA GLU A 131 4.16 -15.31 -1.82
C GLU A 131 4.37 -14.71 -0.43
N GLU A 132 5.40 -13.87 -0.24
CA GLU A 132 5.61 -13.16 1.03
C GLU A 132 4.49 -12.15 1.29
N TYR A 133 4.16 -11.33 0.27
CA TYR A 133 3.07 -10.38 0.41
C TYR A 133 1.72 -11.07 0.66
N ALA A 134 1.44 -12.16 -0.05
CA ALA A 134 0.24 -12.96 0.20
C ALA A 134 0.18 -13.47 1.64
N THR A 135 1.30 -13.94 2.19
CA THR A 135 1.36 -14.40 3.58
C THR A 135 1.13 -13.27 4.58
N MET A 136 1.68 -12.09 4.33
CA MET A 136 1.43 -10.91 5.15
C MET A 136 -0.03 -10.47 5.06
N LEU A 137 -0.59 -10.40 3.87
CA LEU A 137 -2.00 -10.05 3.63
C LEU A 137 -2.96 -11.06 4.28
N TYR A 138 -2.67 -12.36 4.22
CA TYR A 138 -3.45 -13.39 4.89
C TYR A 138 -3.48 -13.18 6.41
N ARG A 139 -2.33 -12.89 7.02
CA ARG A 139 -2.25 -12.58 8.46
C ARG A 139 -2.99 -11.27 8.81
N THR A 140 -3.01 -10.31 7.89
CA THR A 140 -3.80 -9.09 8.02
C THR A 140 -5.29 -9.42 8.15
N PHE A 141 -5.81 -10.29 7.30
CA PHE A 141 -7.20 -10.77 7.41
C PHE A 141 -7.45 -11.54 8.71
N ASP A 142 -6.51 -12.38 9.15
CA ASP A 142 -6.63 -13.09 10.44
C ASP A 142 -6.81 -12.09 11.60
N TYR A 143 -6.02 -11.03 11.62
CA TYR A 143 -6.13 -9.99 12.64
C TYR A 143 -7.46 -9.24 12.56
N ILE A 144 -7.86 -8.79 11.35
CA ILE A 144 -9.14 -8.09 11.15
C ILE A 144 -10.31 -8.96 11.61
N GLU A 145 -10.38 -10.23 11.18
CA GLU A 145 -11.43 -11.17 11.55
C GLU A 145 -11.54 -11.37 13.06
N GLN A 146 -10.40 -11.44 13.76
CA GLN A 146 -10.35 -11.51 15.22
C GLN A 146 -10.85 -10.24 15.87
N SER A 147 -10.46 -9.08 15.33
CA SER A 147 -10.81 -7.76 15.88
C SER A 147 -12.31 -7.45 15.77
N ILE A 148 -12.93 -7.82 14.63
CA ILE A 148 -14.36 -7.58 14.40
C ILE A 148 -15.25 -8.77 14.82
N GLY A 149 -14.66 -9.91 15.20
CA GLY A 149 -15.39 -11.11 15.60
C GLY A 149 -16.15 -11.81 14.46
N GLN A 150 -15.77 -11.58 13.21
CA GLN A 150 -16.48 -12.10 12.03
C GLN A 150 -15.52 -12.72 11.03
N LYS A 151 -15.92 -13.86 10.42
CA LYS A 151 -15.17 -14.51 9.35
C LYS A 151 -15.45 -13.83 8.00
N LEU A 152 -14.41 -13.30 7.37
CA LEU A 152 -14.47 -12.60 6.09
C LEU A 152 -14.06 -13.48 4.92
N ILE A 153 -13.13 -14.42 5.14
CA ILE A 153 -12.59 -15.29 4.10
C ILE A 153 -12.88 -16.75 4.43
N LEU A 154 -13.41 -17.47 3.44
CA LEU A 154 -13.59 -18.92 3.57
C LEU A 154 -12.23 -19.60 3.55
N ARG A 155 -11.91 -20.36 4.59
CA ARG A 155 -10.68 -21.14 4.75
C ARG A 155 -10.74 -22.45 3.96
N SER A 156 -11.13 -22.37 2.68
CA SER A 156 -11.13 -23.53 1.80
C SER A 156 -9.77 -23.70 1.13
N LEU A 157 -9.13 -24.82 1.33
CA LEU A 157 -7.83 -25.15 0.70
C LEU A 157 -7.98 -25.66 -0.74
N LYS A 158 -9.14 -25.46 -1.38
CA LYS A 158 -9.28 -25.81 -2.78
C LYS A 158 -8.46 -24.84 -3.61
N MET A 159 -7.20 -25.20 -3.88
CA MET A 159 -6.32 -24.40 -4.73
C MET A 159 -6.94 -24.20 -6.11
N VAL A 160 -7.02 -22.94 -6.55
CA VAL A 160 -7.22 -22.64 -7.97
C VAL A 160 -6.03 -23.24 -8.73
N SER A 161 -6.29 -23.87 -9.87
CA SER A 161 -5.23 -24.54 -10.62
C SER A 161 -4.37 -23.52 -11.36
N PHE A 162 -3.21 -23.20 -10.81
CA PHE A 162 -2.17 -22.43 -11.48
C PHE A 162 -1.08 -23.37 -11.99
N ALA A 163 -0.45 -23.01 -13.11
CA ALA A 163 0.55 -23.86 -13.76
C ALA A 163 1.83 -24.01 -12.90
N ASP A 164 2.14 -23.00 -12.09
CA ASP A 164 3.35 -22.87 -11.25
C ASP A 164 3.06 -23.10 -9.75
N LYS A 165 1.96 -23.76 -9.41
CA LYS A 165 1.59 -24.03 -8.01
C LYS A 165 2.66 -24.79 -7.23
N ASP A 166 3.46 -25.61 -7.90
CA ASP A 166 4.50 -26.43 -7.29
C ASP A 166 5.75 -25.60 -6.90
N ASP A 167 5.84 -24.37 -7.39
CA ASP A 167 6.91 -23.42 -7.03
C ASP A 167 6.61 -22.67 -5.72
N ILE A 168 5.40 -22.80 -5.18
CA ILE A 168 5.00 -22.15 -3.93
C ILE A 168 5.78 -22.74 -2.76
N SER A 169 6.39 -21.89 -1.93
CA SER A 169 6.98 -22.33 -0.66
C SER A 169 5.93 -22.95 0.25
N SER A 170 6.30 -24.02 0.96
CA SER A 170 5.39 -24.76 1.84
C SER A 170 4.67 -23.87 2.87
N TRP A 171 5.35 -22.83 3.37
CA TRP A 171 4.80 -21.87 4.33
C TRP A 171 3.79 -20.88 3.71
N ALA A 172 3.76 -20.72 2.37
CA ALA A 172 2.88 -19.80 1.66
C ALA A 172 1.66 -20.48 1.01
N ILE A 173 1.63 -21.82 0.94
CA ILE A 173 0.56 -22.60 0.27
C ILE A 173 -0.82 -22.22 0.81
N GLU A 174 -0.97 -22.16 2.13
CA GLU A 174 -2.25 -21.84 2.76
C GLU A 174 -2.70 -20.42 2.40
N ALA A 175 -1.84 -19.44 2.56
CA ALA A 175 -2.13 -18.03 2.28
C ALA A 175 -2.55 -17.82 0.82
N LEU A 176 -1.73 -18.30 -0.13
CA LEU A 176 -2.01 -18.14 -1.56
C LEU A 176 -3.29 -18.92 -1.97
N GLY A 177 -3.50 -20.12 -1.45
CA GLY A 177 -4.69 -20.91 -1.74
C GLY A 177 -5.96 -20.21 -1.28
N ILE A 178 -6.00 -19.71 -0.05
CA ILE A 178 -7.15 -19.01 0.53
C ILE A 178 -7.41 -17.67 -0.17
N LEU A 179 -6.36 -16.87 -0.40
CA LEU A 179 -6.51 -15.56 -1.06
C LEU A 179 -6.88 -15.69 -2.54
N SER A 180 -6.44 -16.75 -3.23
CA SER A 180 -6.87 -17.05 -4.61
C SER A 180 -8.34 -17.48 -4.66
N ASN A 181 -8.79 -18.28 -3.70
CA ASN A 181 -10.21 -18.66 -3.60
C ASN A 181 -11.12 -17.47 -3.25
N ALA A 182 -10.58 -16.46 -2.57
CA ALA A 182 -11.28 -15.21 -2.28
C ALA A 182 -11.23 -14.20 -3.45
N ASP A 183 -10.67 -14.60 -4.59
CA ASP A 183 -10.49 -13.78 -5.80
C ASP A 183 -9.60 -12.53 -5.58
N LEU A 184 -8.77 -12.56 -4.54
CA LEU A 184 -7.79 -11.51 -4.27
C LEU A 184 -6.52 -11.72 -5.10
N PHE A 185 -5.97 -12.95 -5.11
CA PHE A 185 -4.84 -13.31 -5.96
C PHE A 185 -5.32 -14.02 -7.22
N ARG A 186 -5.41 -13.30 -8.34
CA ARG A 186 -5.94 -13.81 -9.62
C ARG A 186 -4.87 -14.37 -10.54
N GLY A 187 -3.59 -14.27 -10.14
CA GLY A 187 -2.46 -14.63 -10.98
C GLY A 187 -2.12 -13.58 -12.04
N THR A 188 -1.21 -13.94 -12.95
CA THR A 188 -0.79 -13.15 -14.10
C THR A 188 -1.66 -13.43 -15.32
N ALA A 189 -1.48 -12.65 -16.40
CA ALA A 189 -2.16 -12.87 -17.68
C ALA A 189 -1.92 -14.25 -18.30
N GLU A 190 -0.84 -14.93 -17.90
CA GLU A 190 -0.47 -16.28 -18.36
C GLU A 190 -1.05 -17.40 -17.50
N GLY A 191 -1.89 -17.08 -16.52
CA GLY A 191 -2.49 -18.07 -15.61
C GLY A 191 -1.52 -18.64 -14.59
N MET A 192 -0.47 -17.87 -14.24
CA MET A 192 0.53 -18.22 -13.23
C MET A 192 0.35 -17.37 -11.98
N LEU A 193 0.68 -17.91 -10.82
CA LEU A 193 0.76 -17.15 -9.56
C LEU A 193 2.01 -16.30 -9.48
N ASP A 194 3.11 -16.77 -10.07
CA ASP A 194 4.45 -16.22 -9.97
C ASP A 194 4.88 -15.98 -8.51
N PRO A 195 4.87 -17.04 -7.66
CA PRO A 195 5.05 -16.89 -6.21
C PRO A 195 6.40 -16.31 -5.83
N LYS A 196 7.45 -16.60 -6.61
CA LYS A 196 8.82 -16.11 -6.40
C LYS A 196 9.10 -14.76 -7.04
N GLY A 197 8.24 -14.31 -7.95
CA GLY A 197 8.35 -13.01 -8.57
C GLY A 197 8.19 -11.89 -7.54
N VAL A 198 8.88 -10.78 -7.76
CA VAL A 198 8.78 -9.59 -6.92
C VAL A 198 7.45 -8.90 -7.18
N ILE A 199 6.74 -8.51 -6.12
CA ILE A 199 5.51 -7.75 -6.24
C ILE A 199 5.81 -6.26 -6.49
N SER A 200 5.05 -5.62 -7.37
CA SER A 200 5.16 -4.17 -7.55
C SER A 200 4.32 -3.40 -6.52
N ILE A 201 4.64 -2.12 -6.33
CA ILE A 201 3.89 -1.22 -5.45
C ILE A 201 2.42 -1.18 -5.88
N GLU A 202 2.11 -0.98 -7.18
CA GLU A 202 0.74 -0.94 -7.67
C GLU A 202 -0.03 -2.24 -7.46
N GLN A 203 0.63 -3.40 -7.60
CA GLN A 203 0.01 -4.69 -7.32
C GLN A 203 -0.37 -4.82 -5.84
N ALA A 204 0.50 -4.40 -4.93
CA ALA A 204 0.24 -4.45 -3.50
C ALA A 204 -0.89 -3.49 -3.09
N ILE A 205 -0.92 -2.28 -3.65
CA ILE A 205 -2.02 -1.32 -3.44
C ILE A 205 -3.35 -1.94 -3.87
N VAL A 206 -3.41 -2.48 -5.09
CA VAL A 206 -4.63 -3.09 -5.64
C VAL A 206 -5.11 -4.27 -4.79
N LEU A 207 -4.19 -5.14 -4.33
CA LEU A 207 -4.54 -6.27 -3.48
C LEU A 207 -5.06 -5.81 -2.11
N SER A 208 -4.43 -4.83 -1.49
CA SER A 208 -4.89 -4.27 -0.22
C SER A 208 -6.24 -3.57 -0.37
N TYR A 209 -6.44 -2.80 -1.43
CA TYR A 209 -7.71 -2.12 -1.70
C TYR A 209 -8.86 -3.12 -1.93
N ARG A 210 -8.64 -4.17 -2.72
CA ARG A 210 -9.62 -5.25 -2.87
C ARG A 210 -9.93 -5.93 -1.53
N GLY A 211 -8.92 -6.04 -0.67
CA GLY A 211 -9.10 -6.51 0.71
C GLY A 211 -10.03 -5.59 1.50
N ILE A 212 -9.85 -4.28 1.44
CA ILE A 212 -10.73 -3.29 2.09
C ILE A 212 -12.17 -3.45 1.59
N LEU A 213 -12.37 -3.50 0.26
CA LEU A 213 -13.70 -3.69 -0.32
C LEU A 213 -14.35 -5.01 0.13
N LEU A 214 -13.57 -6.08 0.27
CA LEU A 214 -14.08 -7.36 0.77
C LEU A 214 -14.57 -7.24 2.21
N VAL A 215 -13.85 -6.52 3.08
CA VAL A 215 -14.28 -6.26 4.45
C VAL A 215 -15.54 -5.41 4.45
N GLN A 216 -15.57 -4.27 3.76
CA GLN A 216 -16.70 -3.35 3.72
C GLN A 216 -18.00 -4.00 3.19
N ASN A 217 -17.89 -4.94 2.24
CA ASN A 217 -19.04 -5.64 1.68
C ASN A 217 -19.56 -6.79 2.56
N ARG A 218 -18.82 -7.21 3.58
CA ARG A 218 -19.17 -8.36 4.43
C ARG A 218 -19.34 -8.01 5.91
N ALA A 219 -18.84 -6.84 6.34
CA ALA A 219 -19.05 -6.31 7.68
C ALA A 219 -20.41 -5.60 7.79
#